data_f8fff3cdabaf5e64c6b7c7245853f072
#
_entry.id   f8fff3cdabaf5e64c6b7c7245853f072
#
_cell.length_a   1.000
_cell.length_b   1.000
_cell.length_c   1.000
_cell.angle_alpha   90.00
_cell.angle_beta   90.00
_cell.angle_gamma   90.00
#
_symmetry.space_group_name_H-M   'P 1'
#
loop_
_entity.id
_entity.type
_entity.pdbx_description
1 polymer ?
#
loop_
_entity_poly.entity_id
_entity_poly.type
_entity_poly.pdbx_seq_one_letter_code
_entity_poly.pdbx_strand_id
1 'polypeptide(L)'
;MKRATVSLLVMGLALLAPSLGLAQTDYPKRQVELIVPFPPGGPNDTAARIIQPQMSADLGVPVVIVNKSGGGGALGADYVTKARPDGYTLYFTTNTTLTILVAMQPDVTHRLSDFVTIGSTMADFGSIMTRAASPWKTLEEVVDYAKKNPGKLSYGSAGVGTLSSLSMEIFKMSYGLDITHVPFQGTGPVKNAILGGHVQLASSSFGSLAPLIKSGDLIALVSTAPKRLPAYPNVPTMAEKGFPEATLNIWMLLAAPAKTPKGIVDRLARAVEKTMRDPAVVAAVEKAGMTVDFHGPEETRKLLESEHEVVKKVVQRLGIGKK
;
A
#
# COMPACT_ATOMS: atom_id res chain seq x y z
N MET A 1 56.01 -66.31 -5.68
CA MET A 1 55.02 -66.07 -6.72
C MET A 1 53.62 -66.00 -6.08
N LYS A 2 53.04 -64.85 -5.84
CA LYS A 2 51.63 -64.55 -5.46
C LYS A 2 51.58 -63.16 -4.78
N ARG A 3 51.61 -62.11 -5.52
CA ARG A 3 51.25 -60.72 -5.07
C ARG A 3 51.11 -59.83 -6.33
N ALA A 4 49.97 -59.90 -6.98
CA ALA A 4 49.56 -58.86 -7.98
C ALA A 4 48.13 -59.17 -8.43
N THR A 5 47.08 -58.78 -7.71
CA THR A 5 45.71 -58.73 -8.24
C THR A 5 44.72 -58.22 -7.15
N VAL A 6 44.96 -57.05 -6.54
CA VAL A 6 43.93 -56.34 -5.69
C VAL A 6 43.91 -54.86 -5.85
N SER A 7 44.46 -54.26 -6.89
CA SER A 7 44.58 -52.81 -7.01
C SER A 7 43.76 -52.20 -8.13
N LEU A 8 42.69 -52.81 -8.65
CA LEU A 8 41.93 -52.29 -9.79
C LEU A 8 40.40 -52.18 -9.57
N LEU A 9 39.91 -52.17 -8.32
CA LEU A 9 38.47 -52.12 -8.08
C LEU A 9 37.99 -50.90 -7.22
N VAL A 10 38.81 -49.87 -7.07
CA VAL A 10 38.45 -48.68 -6.25
C VAL A 10 38.31 -47.38 -7.08
N MET A 11 38.50 -47.42 -8.40
CA MET A 11 38.51 -46.21 -9.24
C MET A 11 37.22 -45.96 -10.06
N GLY A 12 36.11 -46.64 -9.72
CA GLY A 12 34.84 -46.57 -10.48
C GLY A 12 33.66 -45.95 -9.76
N LEU A 13 33.79 -45.39 -8.52
CA LEU A 13 32.62 -44.95 -7.75
C LEU A 13 32.60 -43.46 -7.38
N ALA A 14 33.35 -42.63 -8.09
CA ALA A 14 33.47 -41.20 -7.77
C ALA A 14 32.81 -40.23 -8.76
N LEU A 15 31.85 -40.62 -9.62
CA LEU A 15 31.27 -39.79 -10.67
C LEU A 15 29.72 -39.80 -10.72
N LEU A 16 29.05 -40.05 -9.61
CA LEU A 16 27.60 -39.81 -9.50
C LEU A 16 27.32 -38.83 -8.37
N ALA A 17 27.97 -37.67 -8.38
CA ALA A 17 27.42 -36.53 -7.69
C ALA A 17 26.16 -36.07 -8.48
N PRO A 18 24.96 -36.16 -7.90
CA PRO A 18 23.81 -35.47 -8.53
C PRO A 18 24.19 -34.00 -8.57
N SER A 19 24.41 -33.48 -9.79
CA SER A 19 24.36 -32.04 -10.04
C SER A 19 22.99 -31.60 -9.52
N LEU A 20 22.95 -31.00 -8.34
CA LEU A 20 21.88 -30.12 -7.91
C LEU A 20 21.85 -28.97 -8.90
N GLY A 21 21.34 -29.27 -10.11
CA GLY A 21 20.95 -28.27 -11.07
C GLY A 21 20.00 -27.38 -10.34
N LEU A 22 20.40 -26.13 -10.09
CA LEU A 22 19.49 -25.03 -9.83
C LEU A 22 18.44 -25.15 -10.93
N ALA A 23 17.30 -25.74 -10.58
CA ALA A 23 16.15 -25.75 -11.49
C ALA A 23 15.86 -24.27 -11.78
N GLN A 24 16.36 -23.82 -12.91
CA GLN A 24 16.03 -22.53 -13.46
C GLN A 24 14.52 -22.63 -13.70
N THR A 25 13.76 -22.13 -12.74
CA THR A 25 12.32 -22.19 -12.82
C THR A 25 11.93 -21.46 -14.08
N ASP A 26 11.36 -22.18 -15.05
CA ASP A 26 10.81 -21.68 -16.33
C ASP A 26 9.59 -20.78 -16.05
N TYR A 27 9.75 -19.90 -15.09
CA TYR A 27 8.73 -18.98 -14.59
C TYR A 27 9.04 -17.54 -15.07
N PRO A 28 8.01 -16.83 -15.55
CA PRO A 28 6.64 -17.28 -15.84
C PRO A 28 6.48 -17.79 -17.29
N LYS A 29 5.52 -18.72 -17.51
CA LYS A 29 5.14 -19.25 -18.83
C LYS A 29 3.75 -18.82 -19.30
N ARG A 30 2.98 -18.15 -18.47
CA ARG A 30 1.62 -17.68 -18.73
C ARG A 30 1.38 -16.35 -18.05
N GLN A 31 0.25 -15.73 -18.36
CA GLN A 31 -0.25 -14.51 -17.76
C GLN A 31 -0.16 -14.55 -16.23
N VAL A 32 0.27 -13.43 -15.63
CA VAL A 32 0.30 -13.16 -14.18
C VAL A 32 -0.83 -12.20 -13.84
N GLU A 33 -1.66 -12.57 -12.86
CA GLU A 33 -2.71 -11.69 -12.33
C GLU A 33 -2.18 -10.83 -11.21
N LEU A 34 -2.40 -9.52 -11.32
CA LEU A 34 -2.05 -8.52 -10.32
C LEU A 34 -3.34 -8.04 -9.63
N ILE A 35 -3.63 -8.62 -8.47
CA ILE A 35 -4.83 -8.31 -7.69
C ILE A 35 -4.66 -6.96 -7.00
N VAL A 36 -5.54 -6.01 -7.35
CA VAL A 36 -5.61 -4.67 -6.75
C VAL A 36 -6.86 -4.60 -5.87
N PRO A 37 -6.74 -4.36 -4.54
CA PRO A 37 -7.86 -4.45 -3.60
C PRO A 37 -8.78 -3.23 -3.55
N PHE A 38 -8.64 -2.32 -4.50
CA PHE A 38 -9.40 -1.07 -4.59
C PHE A 38 -10.01 -0.88 -5.98
N PRO A 39 -11.04 -0.02 -6.12
CA PRO A 39 -11.69 0.25 -7.40
C PRO A 39 -10.73 0.84 -8.44
N PRO A 40 -11.03 0.67 -9.73
CA PRO A 40 -10.31 1.35 -10.80
C PRO A 40 -10.31 2.87 -10.63
N GLY A 41 -9.21 3.52 -11.05
CA GLY A 41 -9.00 4.96 -10.98
C GLY A 41 -8.60 5.51 -9.61
N GLY A 42 -8.48 4.66 -8.58
CA GLY A 42 -7.87 5.03 -7.30
C GLY A 42 -6.33 5.00 -7.37
N PRO A 43 -5.63 5.48 -6.31
CA PRO A 43 -4.17 5.56 -6.31
C PRO A 43 -3.49 4.22 -6.52
N ASN A 44 -4.01 3.16 -5.91
CA ASN A 44 -3.46 1.81 -6.02
C ASN A 44 -3.62 1.24 -7.45
N ASP A 45 -4.78 1.47 -8.08
CA ASP A 45 -5.02 1.07 -9.47
C ASP A 45 -4.15 1.88 -10.45
N THR A 46 -4.02 3.20 -10.22
CA THR A 46 -3.12 4.07 -11.00
C THR A 46 -1.68 3.60 -10.90
N ALA A 47 -1.20 3.32 -9.70
CA ALA A 47 0.14 2.81 -9.45
C ALA A 47 0.37 1.44 -10.14
N ALA A 48 -0.59 0.52 -10.04
CA ALA A 48 -0.53 -0.78 -10.73
C ALA A 48 -0.42 -0.61 -12.25
N ARG A 49 -1.19 0.32 -12.84
CA ARG A 49 -1.15 0.61 -14.29
C ARG A 49 0.14 1.27 -14.74
N ILE A 50 0.81 2.01 -13.88
CA ILE A 50 2.13 2.60 -14.18
C ILE A 50 3.20 1.50 -14.29
N ILE A 51 3.22 0.53 -13.37
CA ILE A 51 4.25 -0.51 -13.36
C ILE A 51 3.95 -1.69 -14.30
N GLN A 52 2.70 -1.95 -14.61
CA GLN A 52 2.22 -3.11 -15.36
C GLN A 52 2.89 -3.31 -16.73
N PRO A 53 3.05 -2.28 -17.59
CA PRO A 53 3.67 -2.47 -18.90
C PRO A 53 5.13 -2.92 -18.83
N GLN A 54 5.91 -2.29 -17.94
CA GLN A 54 7.33 -2.61 -17.78
C GLN A 54 7.53 -3.97 -17.12
N MET A 55 6.69 -4.33 -16.13
CA MET A 55 6.70 -5.68 -15.56
C MET A 55 6.36 -6.74 -16.60
N SER A 56 5.35 -6.49 -17.48
CA SER A 56 4.99 -7.42 -18.57
C SER A 56 6.16 -7.62 -19.54
N ALA A 57 6.83 -6.54 -19.91
CA ALA A 57 8.00 -6.59 -20.81
C ALA A 57 9.16 -7.37 -20.18
N ASP A 58 9.47 -7.14 -18.88
CA ASP A 58 10.56 -7.85 -18.22
C ASP A 58 10.24 -9.32 -17.95
N LEU A 59 9.01 -9.65 -17.61
CA LEU A 59 8.58 -11.03 -17.36
C LEU A 59 8.39 -11.84 -18.66
N GLY A 60 8.20 -11.16 -19.79
CA GLY A 60 7.95 -11.79 -21.09
C GLY A 60 6.56 -12.40 -21.24
N VAL A 61 5.65 -12.08 -20.32
CA VAL A 61 4.24 -12.54 -20.30
C VAL A 61 3.33 -11.37 -19.89
N PRO A 62 2.03 -11.40 -20.26
CA PRO A 62 1.09 -10.38 -19.80
C PRO A 62 0.96 -10.36 -18.28
N VAL A 63 1.05 -9.17 -17.68
CA VAL A 63 0.62 -8.88 -16.32
C VAL A 63 -0.76 -8.23 -16.42
N VAL A 64 -1.79 -8.81 -15.81
CA VAL A 64 -3.17 -8.35 -15.94
C VAL A 64 -3.70 -7.88 -14.59
N ILE A 65 -4.17 -6.63 -14.54
CA ILE A 65 -4.74 -6.03 -13.36
C ILE A 65 -6.18 -6.53 -13.15
N VAL A 66 -6.45 -7.03 -11.94
CA VAL A 66 -7.78 -7.48 -11.52
C VAL A 66 -8.18 -6.75 -10.24
N ASN A 67 -9.15 -5.84 -10.33
CA ASN A 67 -9.64 -5.11 -9.17
C ASN A 67 -10.59 -5.97 -8.34
N LYS A 68 -10.26 -6.21 -7.06
CA LYS A 68 -11.10 -6.94 -6.09
C LYS A 68 -11.33 -6.08 -4.85
N SER A 69 -12.24 -5.13 -4.99
CA SER A 69 -12.50 -4.10 -3.99
C SER A 69 -13.44 -4.56 -2.89
N GLY A 70 -13.23 -4.08 -1.66
CA GLY A 70 -14.14 -4.28 -0.54
C GLY A 70 -13.43 -4.45 0.79
N GLY A 71 -14.10 -4.03 1.88
CA GLY A 71 -13.60 -4.18 3.24
C GLY A 71 -12.26 -3.50 3.52
N GLY A 72 -12.00 -2.31 2.93
CA GLY A 72 -10.70 -1.64 3.09
C GLY A 72 -9.52 -2.40 2.46
N GLY A 73 -9.80 -3.34 1.56
CA GLY A 73 -8.82 -4.20 0.92
C GLY A 73 -8.86 -5.68 1.36
N ALA A 74 -9.65 -6.01 2.37
CA ALA A 74 -9.76 -7.38 2.91
C ALA A 74 -10.17 -8.41 1.85
N LEU A 75 -11.12 -8.08 0.97
CA LEU A 75 -11.57 -9.01 -0.09
C LEU A 75 -10.44 -9.40 -1.04
N GLY A 76 -9.61 -8.43 -1.44
CA GLY A 76 -8.44 -8.71 -2.29
C GLY A 76 -7.39 -9.54 -1.57
N ALA A 77 -7.14 -9.25 -0.29
CA ALA A 77 -6.23 -10.03 0.55
C ALA A 77 -6.71 -11.49 0.68
N ASP A 78 -7.97 -11.71 1.04
CA ASP A 78 -8.56 -13.04 1.17
C ASP A 78 -8.53 -13.85 -0.14
N TYR A 79 -8.70 -13.18 -1.26
CA TYR A 79 -8.58 -13.85 -2.57
C TYR A 79 -7.16 -14.36 -2.80
N VAL A 80 -6.14 -13.53 -2.51
CA VAL A 80 -4.74 -13.88 -2.74
C VAL A 80 -4.26 -14.96 -1.76
N THR A 81 -4.66 -14.90 -0.49
CA THR A 81 -4.25 -15.92 0.51
C THR A 81 -4.75 -17.34 0.15
N LYS A 82 -5.86 -17.44 -0.60
CA LYS A 82 -6.44 -18.70 -1.08
C LYS A 82 -5.90 -19.14 -2.44
N ALA A 83 -5.10 -18.31 -3.11
CA ALA A 83 -4.53 -18.62 -4.41
C ALA A 83 -3.39 -19.63 -4.30
N ARG A 84 -3.06 -20.29 -5.43
CA ARG A 84 -1.90 -21.19 -5.50
C ARG A 84 -0.61 -20.38 -5.29
N PRO A 85 0.34 -20.90 -4.48
CA PRO A 85 1.62 -20.22 -4.24
C PRO A 85 2.62 -20.48 -5.40
N ASP A 86 2.18 -20.27 -6.63
CA ASP A 86 2.93 -20.53 -7.88
C ASP A 86 3.39 -19.25 -8.59
N GLY A 87 3.17 -18.07 -7.97
CA GLY A 87 3.59 -16.77 -8.48
C GLY A 87 2.70 -16.17 -9.57
N TYR A 88 1.61 -16.83 -9.96
CA TYR A 88 0.71 -16.31 -11.00
C TYR A 88 -0.45 -15.47 -10.48
N THR A 89 -0.62 -15.39 -9.16
CA THR A 89 -1.56 -14.49 -8.50
C THR A 89 -0.76 -13.66 -7.49
N LEU A 90 -0.59 -12.38 -7.82
CA LEU A 90 0.16 -11.43 -7.00
C LEU A 90 -0.80 -10.44 -6.35
N TYR A 91 -0.41 -9.89 -5.24
CA TYR A 91 -1.14 -8.86 -4.51
C TYR A 91 -0.41 -7.53 -4.63
N PHE A 92 -1.00 -6.57 -5.32
CA PHE A 92 -0.51 -5.19 -5.37
C PHE A 92 -1.38 -4.34 -4.45
N THR A 93 -0.85 -4.04 -3.29
CA THR A 93 -1.62 -3.41 -2.21
C THR A 93 -0.85 -2.27 -1.56
N THR A 94 -1.47 -1.66 -0.56
CA THR A 94 -0.81 -0.72 0.35
C THR A 94 -0.37 -1.43 1.63
N ASN A 95 0.69 -0.90 2.28
CA ASN A 95 1.09 -1.30 3.64
C ASN A 95 -0.12 -1.34 4.58
N THR A 96 -1.01 -0.36 4.47
CA THR A 96 -2.15 -0.17 5.39
C THR A 96 -3.11 -1.36 5.42
N THR A 97 -3.26 -2.10 4.32
CA THR A 97 -4.09 -3.32 4.27
C THR A 97 -3.51 -4.44 5.14
N LEU A 98 -2.19 -4.49 5.29
CA LEU A 98 -1.47 -5.52 6.04
C LEU A 98 -1.13 -5.09 7.48
N THR A 99 -1.25 -3.80 7.80
CA THR A 99 -0.89 -3.21 9.10
C THR A 99 -2.11 -2.59 9.79
N ILE A 100 -2.64 -1.49 9.25
CA ILE A 100 -3.72 -0.70 9.87
C ILE A 100 -5.04 -1.49 9.89
N LEU A 101 -5.43 -2.06 8.75
CA LEU A 101 -6.68 -2.82 8.64
C LEU A 101 -6.72 -3.98 9.62
N VAL A 102 -5.62 -4.75 9.70
CA VAL A 102 -5.50 -5.91 10.63
C VAL A 102 -5.55 -5.45 12.09
N ALA A 103 -4.98 -4.29 12.42
CA ALA A 103 -5.01 -3.75 13.78
C ALA A 103 -6.39 -3.19 14.17
N MET A 104 -7.10 -2.56 13.24
CA MET A 104 -8.40 -1.91 13.49
C MET A 104 -9.59 -2.86 13.35
N GLN A 105 -9.47 -3.94 12.60
CA GLN A 105 -10.54 -4.92 12.37
C GLN A 105 -10.03 -6.35 12.67
N PRO A 106 -10.13 -6.80 13.93
CA PRO A 106 -9.62 -8.12 14.32
C PRO A 106 -10.35 -9.31 13.66
N ASP A 107 -11.52 -9.08 13.09
CA ASP A 107 -12.34 -10.04 12.35
C ASP A 107 -11.89 -10.25 10.89
N VAL A 108 -10.96 -9.47 10.35
CA VAL A 108 -10.34 -9.80 9.06
C VAL A 108 -9.51 -11.08 9.16
N THR A 109 -9.61 -11.91 8.14
CA THR A 109 -9.07 -13.29 8.16
C THR A 109 -7.58 -13.35 7.81
N HIS A 110 -7.10 -12.43 6.97
CA HIS A 110 -5.70 -12.40 6.58
C HIS A 110 -4.78 -11.81 7.66
N ARG A 111 -3.52 -12.23 7.62
CA ARG A 111 -2.42 -11.74 8.46
C ARG A 111 -1.19 -11.47 7.60
N LEU A 112 -0.26 -10.66 8.09
CA LEU A 112 1.00 -10.39 7.41
C LEU A 112 1.79 -11.69 7.11
N SER A 113 1.66 -12.72 7.97
CA SER A 113 2.27 -14.03 7.79
C SER A 113 1.74 -14.83 6.60
N ASP A 114 0.57 -14.48 6.07
CA ASP A 114 -0.04 -15.19 4.95
C ASP A 114 0.54 -14.76 3.60
N PHE A 115 1.47 -13.79 3.63
CA PHE A 115 2.12 -13.24 2.45
C PHE A 115 3.64 -13.31 2.53
N VAL A 116 4.27 -13.54 1.40
CA VAL A 116 5.69 -13.24 1.18
C VAL A 116 5.79 -11.93 0.39
N THR A 117 6.62 -11.01 0.86
CA THR A 117 6.88 -9.73 0.21
C THR A 117 7.76 -9.93 -1.03
N ILE A 118 7.45 -9.20 -2.10
CA ILE A 118 8.26 -9.16 -3.34
C ILE A 118 9.06 -7.87 -3.39
N GLY A 119 8.47 -6.77 -2.93
CA GLY A 119 9.13 -5.46 -2.82
C GLY A 119 8.12 -4.33 -2.72
N SER A 120 8.56 -3.19 -2.16
CA SER A 120 7.81 -1.94 -2.27
C SER A 120 8.02 -1.29 -3.64
N THR A 121 7.23 -0.30 -3.97
CA THR A 121 7.31 0.36 -5.28
C THR A 121 7.32 1.87 -5.17
N MET A 122 6.28 2.45 -4.60
CA MET A 122 6.11 3.89 -4.50
C MET A 122 5.32 4.26 -3.26
N ALA A 123 5.46 5.51 -2.84
CA ALA A 123 4.78 6.08 -1.69
C ALA A 123 3.88 7.25 -2.09
N ASP A 124 2.82 7.42 -1.30
CA ASP A 124 1.89 8.55 -1.32
C ASP A 124 1.61 8.98 0.13
N PHE A 125 1.01 10.13 0.30
CA PHE A 125 0.71 10.68 1.62
C PHE A 125 -0.79 10.91 1.76
N GLY A 126 -1.28 10.85 3.00
CA GLY A 126 -2.65 11.25 3.31
C GLY A 126 -2.77 12.77 3.42
N SER A 127 -4.01 13.23 3.31
CA SER A 127 -4.34 14.65 3.58
C SER A 127 -5.78 14.76 4.07
N ILE A 128 -6.04 15.77 4.92
CA ILE A 128 -7.39 16.22 5.24
C ILE A 128 -7.67 17.43 4.36
N MET A 129 -8.77 17.37 3.64
CA MET A 129 -9.16 18.35 2.62
C MET A 129 -10.58 18.81 2.83
N THR A 130 -10.88 20.02 2.31
CA THR A 130 -12.24 20.55 2.20
C THR A 130 -12.46 21.16 0.81
N ARG A 131 -13.70 21.43 0.43
CA ARG A 131 -14.00 22.15 -0.81
C ARG A 131 -13.51 23.60 -0.72
N ALA A 132 -13.10 24.16 -1.85
CA ALA A 132 -12.77 25.58 -1.92
C ALA A 132 -13.97 26.50 -1.58
N ALA A 133 -15.19 26.04 -1.85
CA ALA A 133 -16.42 26.74 -1.49
C ALA A 133 -16.81 26.63 -0.01
N SER A 134 -16.10 25.80 0.79
CA SER A 134 -16.34 25.67 2.24
C SER A 134 -15.98 26.98 2.95
N PRO A 135 -16.64 27.31 4.08
CA PRO A 135 -16.30 28.49 4.87
C PRO A 135 -14.91 28.37 5.53
N TRP A 136 -14.38 27.15 5.71
CA TRP A 136 -13.10 26.89 6.35
C TRP A 136 -11.97 26.83 5.32
N LYS A 137 -10.85 27.52 5.60
CA LYS A 137 -9.66 27.57 4.75
C LYS A 137 -8.42 26.98 5.45
N THR A 138 -8.49 26.82 6.78
CA THR A 138 -7.41 26.30 7.62
C THR A 138 -7.91 25.15 8.48
N LEU A 139 -6.98 24.35 9.00
CA LEU A 139 -7.30 23.27 9.92
C LEU A 139 -7.89 23.82 11.24
N GLU A 140 -7.38 24.94 11.70
CA GLU A 140 -7.81 25.63 12.92
C GLU A 140 -9.27 26.06 12.83
N GLU A 141 -9.70 26.62 11.69
CA GLU A 141 -11.10 27.02 11.46
C GLU A 141 -12.05 25.81 11.51
N VAL A 142 -11.62 24.67 10.98
CA VAL A 142 -12.38 23.39 11.07
C VAL A 142 -12.46 22.93 12.53
N VAL A 143 -11.36 22.96 13.28
CA VAL A 143 -11.33 22.60 14.70
C VAL A 143 -12.26 23.46 15.52
N ASP A 144 -12.19 24.78 15.35
CA ASP A 144 -13.03 25.74 16.07
C ASP A 144 -14.52 25.55 15.76
N TYR A 145 -14.85 25.32 14.49
CA TYR A 145 -16.22 25.03 14.11
C TYR A 145 -16.72 23.72 14.70
N ALA A 146 -15.94 22.63 14.59
CA ALA A 146 -16.32 21.32 15.09
C ALA A 146 -16.52 21.32 16.61
N LYS A 147 -15.69 22.03 17.38
CA LYS A 147 -15.84 22.20 18.83
C LYS A 147 -17.15 22.92 19.22
N LYS A 148 -17.53 23.96 18.44
CA LYS A 148 -18.76 24.71 18.67
C LYS A 148 -20.02 23.99 18.17
N ASN A 149 -19.86 23.03 17.26
CA ASN A 149 -20.96 22.34 16.58
C ASN A 149 -20.71 20.82 16.51
N PRO A 150 -20.71 20.10 17.66
CA PRO A 150 -20.45 18.69 17.70
C PRO A 150 -21.46 17.91 16.83
N GLY A 151 -20.96 16.90 16.08
CA GLY A 151 -21.76 16.05 15.19
C GLY A 151 -22.26 16.72 13.89
N LYS A 152 -21.97 18.00 13.65
CA LYS A 152 -22.44 18.72 12.45
C LYS A 152 -21.53 18.54 11.23
N LEU A 153 -20.30 18.12 11.41
CA LEU A 153 -19.38 17.79 10.33
C LEU A 153 -19.38 16.30 10.05
N SER A 154 -19.17 15.97 8.79
CA SER A 154 -18.86 14.61 8.36
C SER A 154 -17.59 14.58 7.49
N TYR A 155 -16.90 13.46 7.53
CA TYR A 155 -15.75 13.22 6.67
C TYR A 155 -15.87 11.92 5.89
N GLY A 156 -15.42 11.94 4.63
CA GLY A 156 -15.27 10.76 3.80
C GLY A 156 -13.87 10.17 3.93
N SER A 157 -13.77 8.84 4.00
CA SER A 157 -12.51 8.10 3.90
C SER A 157 -12.59 6.99 2.86
N ALA A 158 -11.45 6.45 2.43
CA ALA A 158 -11.37 5.34 1.48
C ALA A 158 -11.81 3.98 2.08
N GLY A 159 -12.27 3.96 3.32
CA GLY A 159 -12.76 2.79 4.04
C GLY A 159 -12.19 2.68 5.45
N VAL A 160 -12.85 1.91 6.29
CA VAL A 160 -12.36 1.60 7.64
C VAL A 160 -11.08 0.77 7.53
N GLY A 161 -10.07 1.06 8.38
CA GLY A 161 -8.78 0.36 8.36
C GLY A 161 -7.81 0.85 7.28
N THR A 162 -8.14 1.96 6.60
CA THR A 162 -7.21 2.66 5.70
C THR A 162 -6.47 3.77 6.46
N LEU A 163 -5.35 4.26 5.88
CA LEU A 163 -4.64 5.40 6.44
C LEU A 163 -5.57 6.61 6.59
N SER A 164 -6.43 6.86 5.60
CA SER A 164 -7.36 7.98 5.62
C SER A 164 -8.34 7.92 6.80
N SER A 165 -8.81 6.73 7.20
CA SER A 165 -9.64 6.59 8.39
C SER A 165 -8.82 6.78 9.66
N LEU A 166 -7.63 6.17 9.77
CA LEU A 166 -6.78 6.26 10.96
C LEU A 166 -6.33 7.71 11.21
N SER A 167 -5.86 8.42 10.17
CA SER A 167 -5.43 9.82 10.31
C SER A 167 -6.54 10.73 10.83
N MET A 168 -7.78 10.53 10.36
CA MET A 168 -8.93 11.30 10.88
C MET A 168 -9.30 10.91 12.30
N GLU A 169 -9.23 9.65 12.67
CA GLU A 169 -9.51 9.25 14.07
C GLU A 169 -8.43 9.82 15.01
N ILE A 170 -7.15 9.79 14.64
CA ILE A 170 -6.09 10.46 15.40
C ILE A 170 -6.41 11.97 15.53
N PHE A 171 -6.75 12.63 14.42
CA PHE A 171 -7.10 14.06 14.43
C PHE A 171 -8.31 14.36 15.34
N LYS A 172 -9.40 13.63 15.20
CA LYS A 172 -10.60 13.79 16.03
C LYS A 172 -10.29 13.65 17.51
N MET A 173 -9.56 12.59 17.89
CA MET A 173 -9.22 12.34 19.28
C MET A 173 -8.27 13.38 19.85
N SER A 174 -7.28 13.82 19.08
CA SER A 174 -6.29 14.81 19.51
C SER A 174 -6.88 16.15 19.86
N TYR A 175 -7.98 16.54 19.19
CA TYR A 175 -8.68 17.79 19.46
C TYR A 175 -10.00 17.62 20.23
N GLY A 176 -10.42 16.38 20.54
CA GLY A 176 -11.70 16.09 21.20
C GLY A 176 -12.90 16.42 20.31
N LEU A 177 -12.87 16.08 19.02
CA LEU A 177 -13.88 16.47 18.04
C LEU A 177 -14.89 15.36 17.80
N ASP A 178 -16.16 15.74 17.70
CA ASP A 178 -17.24 14.89 17.19
C ASP A 178 -17.51 15.22 15.71
N ILE A 179 -16.94 14.37 14.83
CA ILE A 179 -17.07 14.45 13.36
C ILE A 179 -17.48 13.06 12.87
N THR A 180 -18.61 12.99 12.15
CA THR A 180 -19.17 11.72 11.68
C THR A 180 -18.33 11.11 10.56
N HIS A 181 -17.98 9.82 10.70
CA HIS A 181 -17.28 9.07 9.66
C HIS A 181 -18.26 8.51 8.61
N VAL A 182 -17.97 8.76 7.32
CA VAL A 182 -18.66 8.16 6.17
C VAL A 182 -17.63 7.35 5.36
N PRO A 183 -17.54 6.02 5.56
CA PRO A 183 -16.60 5.19 4.84
C PRO A 183 -17.09 4.90 3.42
N PHE A 184 -16.19 5.06 2.44
CA PHE A 184 -16.41 4.72 1.04
C PHE A 184 -15.53 3.53 0.61
N GLN A 185 -15.75 3.02 -0.60
CA GLN A 185 -14.96 1.92 -1.18
C GLN A 185 -13.80 2.49 -2.03
N GLY A 186 -12.90 3.28 -1.41
CA GLY A 186 -11.73 3.86 -2.06
C GLY A 186 -11.84 5.37 -2.34
N THR A 187 -10.76 5.97 -2.86
CA THR A 187 -10.60 7.42 -3.06
C THR A 187 -11.54 8.00 -4.13
N GLY A 188 -11.88 7.24 -5.18
CA GLY A 188 -12.77 7.71 -6.25
C GLY A 188 -14.14 8.16 -5.72
N PRO A 189 -14.89 7.32 -5.00
CA PRO A 189 -16.14 7.72 -4.35
C PRO A 189 -15.99 8.87 -3.35
N VAL A 190 -14.88 8.93 -2.57
CA VAL A 190 -14.59 10.05 -1.64
C VAL A 190 -14.50 11.36 -2.42
N LYS A 191 -13.78 11.37 -3.54
CA LYS A 191 -13.66 12.53 -4.44
C LYS A 191 -15.03 13.05 -4.86
N ASN A 192 -15.90 12.17 -5.32
CA ASN A 192 -17.23 12.55 -5.77
C ASN A 192 -18.10 13.09 -4.61
N ALA A 193 -18.00 12.45 -3.43
CA ALA A 193 -18.73 12.87 -2.26
C ALA A 193 -18.32 14.26 -1.75
N ILE A 194 -17.01 14.57 -1.71
CA ILE A 194 -16.54 15.90 -1.28
C ILE A 194 -16.90 16.98 -2.30
N LEU A 195 -16.73 16.74 -3.59
CA LEU A 195 -17.10 17.69 -4.65
C LEU A 195 -18.60 17.96 -4.67
N GLY A 196 -19.42 16.93 -4.48
CA GLY A 196 -20.88 17.04 -4.40
C GLY A 196 -21.40 17.64 -3.08
N GLY A 197 -20.53 17.84 -2.08
CA GLY A 197 -20.92 18.39 -0.77
C GLY A 197 -21.66 17.40 0.14
N HIS A 198 -21.61 16.10 -0.18
CA HIS A 198 -22.21 15.04 0.64
C HIS A 198 -21.41 14.80 1.94
N VAL A 199 -20.14 15.20 1.97
CA VAL A 199 -19.31 15.31 3.17
C VAL A 199 -18.61 16.66 3.17
N GLN A 200 -18.30 17.18 4.37
CA GLN A 200 -17.66 18.49 4.52
C GLN A 200 -16.12 18.37 4.44
N LEU A 201 -15.59 17.25 4.87
CA LEU A 201 -14.16 16.95 4.84
C LEU A 201 -13.91 15.66 4.06
N ALA A 202 -12.73 15.56 3.46
CA ALA A 202 -12.23 14.32 2.90
C ALA A 202 -10.86 14.01 3.55
N SER A 203 -10.71 12.80 4.07
CA SER A 203 -9.40 12.25 4.35
C SER A 203 -9.05 11.26 3.25
N SER A 204 -8.00 11.54 2.49
CA SER A 204 -7.68 10.78 1.30
C SER A 204 -6.22 10.92 0.88
N SER A 205 -5.81 10.16 -0.15
CA SER A 205 -4.52 10.27 -0.80
C SER A 205 -4.30 11.67 -1.36
N PHE A 206 -3.17 12.28 -1.03
CA PHE A 206 -2.80 13.61 -1.50
C PHE A 206 -2.60 13.60 -3.02
N GLY A 207 -1.79 12.68 -3.53
CA GLY A 207 -1.47 12.58 -4.95
C GLY A 207 -2.71 12.42 -5.83
N SER A 208 -3.66 11.58 -5.43
CA SER A 208 -4.91 11.35 -6.20
C SER A 208 -5.80 12.58 -6.31
N LEU A 209 -5.78 13.48 -5.33
CA LEU A 209 -6.59 14.69 -5.31
C LEU A 209 -5.79 15.96 -5.65
N ALA A 210 -4.48 15.82 -5.87
CA ALA A 210 -3.59 16.91 -6.26
C ALA A 210 -4.08 17.74 -7.47
N PRO A 211 -4.64 17.14 -8.55
CA PRO A 211 -5.23 17.93 -9.65
C PRO A 211 -6.34 18.88 -9.19
N LEU A 212 -7.18 18.45 -8.24
CA LEU A 212 -8.28 19.27 -7.71
C LEU A 212 -7.80 20.36 -6.74
N ILE A 213 -6.70 20.12 -6.05
CA ILE A 213 -6.04 21.17 -5.24
C ILE A 213 -5.41 22.20 -6.19
N LYS A 214 -4.80 21.75 -7.27
CA LYS A 214 -4.16 22.60 -8.26
C LYS A 214 -5.15 23.42 -9.07
N SER A 215 -6.35 22.87 -9.40
CA SER A 215 -7.44 23.61 -10.04
C SER A 215 -8.17 24.58 -9.09
N GLY A 216 -7.94 24.46 -7.78
CA GLY A 216 -8.62 25.29 -6.78
C GLY A 216 -10.03 24.79 -6.39
N ASP A 217 -10.40 23.56 -6.73
CA ASP A 217 -11.67 22.94 -6.32
C ASP A 217 -11.63 22.45 -4.87
N LEU A 218 -10.45 21.99 -4.42
CA LEU A 218 -10.20 21.53 -3.06
C LEU A 218 -9.09 22.34 -2.39
N ILE A 219 -9.16 22.43 -1.07
CA ILE A 219 -8.12 22.98 -0.19
C ILE A 219 -7.58 21.83 0.67
N ALA A 220 -6.27 21.57 0.59
CA ALA A 220 -5.58 20.69 1.52
C ALA A 220 -5.31 21.46 2.81
N LEU A 221 -5.91 21.02 3.91
CA LEU A 221 -5.79 21.66 5.22
C LEU A 221 -4.53 21.20 5.95
N VAL A 222 -4.15 19.94 5.76
CA VAL A 222 -2.98 19.30 6.38
C VAL A 222 -2.59 18.05 5.61
N SER A 223 -1.29 17.69 5.63
CA SER A 223 -0.74 16.48 5.03
C SER A 223 -0.17 15.55 6.12
N THR A 224 -0.21 14.23 5.88
CA THR A 224 0.48 13.23 6.73
C THR A 224 1.95 13.04 6.35
N ALA A 225 2.46 13.76 5.36
CA ALA A 225 3.86 13.70 4.96
C ALA A 225 4.80 14.12 6.12
N PRO A 226 6.01 13.56 6.22
CA PRO A 226 6.96 13.89 7.29
C PRO A 226 7.50 15.33 7.19
N LYS A 227 7.44 15.91 5.99
CA LYS A 227 7.81 17.30 5.69
C LYS A 227 6.82 17.86 4.67
N ARG A 228 6.71 19.19 4.57
CA ARG A 228 5.90 19.83 3.54
C ARG A 228 6.31 19.37 2.16
N LEU A 229 5.31 19.08 1.34
CA LEU A 229 5.54 18.67 -0.05
C LEU A 229 6.07 19.88 -0.85
N PRO A 230 7.18 19.75 -1.60
CA PRO A 230 7.76 20.88 -2.35
C PRO A 230 6.77 21.55 -3.32
N ALA A 231 5.89 20.76 -3.94
CA ALA A 231 4.84 21.28 -4.82
C ALA A 231 3.70 22.02 -4.09
N TYR A 232 3.61 21.88 -2.76
CA TYR A 232 2.53 22.43 -1.92
C TYR A 232 3.10 23.01 -0.61
N PRO A 233 4.02 24.01 -0.67
CA PRO A 233 4.77 24.50 0.49
C PRO A 233 3.89 25.16 1.56
N ASN A 234 2.68 25.59 1.18
CA ASN A 234 1.72 26.23 2.10
C ASN A 234 0.85 25.22 2.88
N VAL A 235 0.89 23.91 2.53
CA VAL A 235 0.15 22.88 3.24
C VAL A 235 1.00 22.39 4.42
N PRO A 236 0.54 22.60 5.67
CA PRO A 236 1.27 22.14 6.85
C PRO A 236 1.20 20.62 6.97
N THR A 237 2.11 20.04 7.76
CA THR A 237 2.07 18.61 8.07
C THR A 237 1.39 18.35 9.41
N MET A 238 0.93 17.12 9.65
CA MET A 238 0.38 16.70 10.95
C MET A 238 1.43 16.86 12.06
N ALA A 239 2.70 16.59 11.79
CA ALA A 239 3.78 16.80 12.75
C ALA A 239 3.92 18.29 13.15
N GLU A 240 3.84 19.22 12.20
CA GLU A 240 3.86 20.68 12.49
C GLU A 240 2.64 21.14 13.30
N LYS A 241 1.53 20.38 13.23
CA LYS A 241 0.32 20.62 14.03
C LYS A 241 0.34 19.93 15.41
N GLY A 242 1.46 19.30 15.79
CA GLY A 242 1.63 18.65 17.08
C GLY A 242 1.25 17.17 17.14
N PHE A 243 1.05 16.52 16.00
CA PHE A 243 0.64 15.10 15.90
C PHE A 243 1.64 14.28 15.08
N PRO A 244 2.88 14.12 15.55
CA PRO A 244 3.91 13.35 14.83
C PRO A 244 3.50 11.88 14.63
N GLU A 245 2.66 11.30 15.48
CA GLU A 245 2.12 9.95 15.33
C GLU A 245 1.16 9.80 14.15
N ALA A 246 0.62 10.89 13.62
CA ALA A 246 -0.18 10.91 12.39
C ALA A 246 0.66 11.10 11.13
N THR A 247 2.00 11.13 11.25
CA THR A 247 2.93 11.10 10.14
C THR A 247 3.04 9.66 9.64
N LEU A 248 2.11 9.28 8.79
CA LEU A 248 2.00 7.94 8.22
C LEU A 248 2.01 8.01 6.70
N ASN A 249 2.79 7.15 6.08
CA ASN A 249 2.88 7.06 4.62
C ASN A 249 1.99 5.93 4.11
N ILE A 250 1.38 6.16 2.96
CA ILE A 250 0.83 5.07 2.16
C ILE A 250 1.96 4.67 1.21
N TRP A 251 2.43 3.46 1.31
CA TRP A 251 3.35 2.91 0.32
C TRP A 251 2.80 1.62 -0.25
N MET A 252 3.05 1.44 -1.55
CA MET A 252 2.53 0.33 -2.31
C MET A 252 3.59 -0.76 -2.40
N LEU A 253 3.12 -2.01 -2.38
CA LEU A 253 3.99 -3.16 -2.44
C LEU A 253 3.37 -4.30 -3.26
N LEU A 254 4.23 -5.16 -3.76
CA LEU A 254 3.86 -6.47 -4.26
C LEU A 254 4.11 -7.52 -3.21
N ALA A 255 3.17 -8.44 -3.11
CA ALA A 255 3.26 -9.64 -2.29
C ALA A 255 2.67 -10.84 -3.05
N ALA A 256 2.94 -12.03 -2.56
CA ALA A 256 2.38 -13.28 -3.05
C ALA A 256 1.95 -14.15 -1.86
N PRO A 257 1.21 -15.26 -2.06
CA PRO A 257 0.92 -16.21 -0.99
C PRO A 257 2.20 -16.68 -0.29
N ALA A 258 2.19 -16.83 1.03
CA ALA A 258 3.37 -17.05 1.86
C ALA A 258 4.26 -18.25 1.43
N LYS A 259 3.63 -19.29 0.84
CA LYS A 259 4.33 -20.50 0.40
C LYS A 259 4.91 -20.43 -1.02
N THR A 260 4.92 -19.23 -1.64
CA THR A 260 5.51 -19.04 -2.98
C THR A 260 7.00 -19.33 -2.95
N PRO A 261 7.51 -20.20 -3.85
CA PRO A 261 8.92 -20.60 -3.85
C PRO A 261 9.88 -19.43 -3.98
N LYS A 262 10.99 -19.45 -3.24
CA LYS A 262 11.98 -18.38 -3.22
C LYS A 262 12.49 -17.98 -4.62
N GLY A 263 12.75 -18.94 -5.51
CA GLY A 263 13.20 -18.63 -6.87
C GLY A 263 12.21 -17.81 -7.69
N ILE A 264 10.89 -18.00 -7.45
CA ILE A 264 9.82 -17.20 -8.06
C ILE A 264 9.80 -15.81 -7.43
N VAL A 265 9.88 -15.70 -6.11
CA VAL A 265 9.96 -14.41 -5.40
C VAL A 265 11.16 -13.60 -5.89
N ASP A 266 12.33 -14.20 -5.98
CA ASP A 266 13.56 -13.55 -6.47
C ASP A 266 13.44 -13.09 -7.94
N ARG A 267 12.76 -13.86 -8.82
CA ARG A 267 12.51 -13.47 -10.21
C ARG A 267 11.58 -12.26 -10.28
N LEU A 268 10.50 -12.27 -9.48
CA LEU A 268 9.55 -11.17 -9.39
C LEU A 268 10.19 -9.91 -8.78
N ALA A 269 10.99 -10.06 -7.72
CA ALA A 269 11.68 -8.94 -7.08
C ALA A 269 12.63 -8.22 -8.05
N ARG A 270 13.39 -8.98 -8.86
CA ARG A 270 14.22 -8.38 -9.93
C ARG A 270 13.40 -7.63 -10.96
N ALA A 271 12.22 -8.14 -11.33
CA ALA A 271 11.33 -7.46 -12.28
C ALA A 271 10.81 -6.14 -11.71
N VAL A 272 10.40 -6.13 -10.42
CA VAL A 272 9.97 -4.91 -9.73
C VAL A 272 11.11 -3.90 -9.64
N GLU A 273 12.30 -4.33 -9.18
CA GLU A 273 13.48 -3.46 -9.08
C GLU A 273 13.82 -2.78 -10.41
N LYS A 274 13.87 -3.56 -11.49
CA LYS A 274 14.12 -3.04 -12.83
C LYS A 274 13.02 -2.07 -13.27
N THR A 275 11.77 -2.39 -13.00
CA THR A 275 10.62 -1.52 -13.28
C THR A 275 10.74 -0.18 -12.56
N MET A 276 11.08 -0.19 -11.27
CA MET A 276 11.17 1.03 -10.46
C MET A 276 12.41 1.89 -10.76
N ARG A 277 13.39 1.34 -11.48
CA ARG A 277 14.57 2.07 -11.98
C ARG A 277 14.39 2.61 -13.41
N ASP A 278 13.30 2.24 -14.09
CA ASP A 278 13.02 2.73 -15.45
C ASP A 278 12.66 4.22 -15.42
N PRO A 279 13.37 5.10 -16.17
CA PRO A 279 13.11 6.54 -16.15
C PRO A 279 11.69 6.93 -16.56
N ALA A 280 11.06 6.18 -17.48
CA ALA A 280 9.69 6.45 -17.90
C ALA A 280 8.69 6.10 -16.79
N VAL A 281 8.95 5.03 -16.03
CA VAL A 281 8.15 4.67 -14.85
C VAL A 281 8.32 5.71 -13.75
N VAL A 282 9.55 6.13 -13.44
CA VAL A 282 9.83 7.19 -12.46
C VAL A 282 9.07 8.47 -12.79
N ALA A 283 9.17 8.94 -14.04
CA ALA A 283 8.46 10.14 -14.49
C ALA A 283 6.93 9.99 -14.41
N ALA A 284 6.39 8.78 -14.69
CA ALA A 284 4.96 8.52 -14.58
C ALA A 284 4.49 8.51 -13.12
N VAL A 285 5.29 7.96 -12.19
CA VAL A 285 5.04 7.99 -10.74
C VAL A 285 4.98 9.43 -10.23
N GLU A 286 5.97 10.25 -10.57
CA GLU A 286 6.03 11.67 -10.18
C GLU A 286 4.86 12.47 -10.76
N LYS A 287 4.52 12.23 -12.03
CA LYS A 287 3.36 12.84 -12.69
C LYS A 287 2.04 12.48 -12.00
N ALA A 288 1.94 11.30 -11.43
CA ALA A 288 0.80 10.86 -10.64
C ALA A 288 0.78 11.42 -9.21
N GLY A 289 1.75 12.27 -8.83
CA GLY A 289 1.86 12.89 -7.49
C GLY A 289 2.36 11.92 -6.41
N MET A 290 3.02 10.84 -6.82
CA MET A 290 3.65 9.85 -5.94
C MET A 290 5.18 9.95 -6.02
N THR A 291 5.89 9.27 -5.13
CA THR A 291 7.35 9.16 -5.13
C THR A 291 7.76 7.71 -5.25
N VAL A 292 8.83 7.43 -6.00
CA VAL A 292 9.42 6.08 -6.01
C VAL A 292 10.02 5.80 -4.61
N ASP A 293 9.65 4.65 -4.06
CA ASP A 293 10.09 4.19 -2.73
C ASP A 293 10.29 2.66 -2.78
N PHE A 294 11.34 2.27 -3.50
CA PHE A 294 11.65 0.86 -3.74
C PHE A 294 12.55 0.29 -2.65
N HIS A 295 12.07 -0.79 -2.05
CA HIS A 295 12.81 -1.67 -1.17
C HIS A 295 12.65 -3.11 -1.62
N GLY A 296 13.70 -3.93 -1.47
CA GLY A 296 13.66 -5.36 -1.78
C GLY A 296 12.81 -6.16 -0.79
N PRO A 297 12.65 -7.48 -1.02
CA PRO A 297 11.73 -8.34 -0.25
C PRO A 297 11.94 -8.29 1.25
N GLU A 298 13.18 -8.45 1.72
CA GLU A 298 13.50 -8.51 3.17
C GLU A 298 13.29 -7.16 3.86
N GLU A 299 13.69 -6.07 3.22
CA GLU A 299 13.54 -4.72 3.77
C GLU A 299 12.06 -4.33 3.83
N THR A 300 11.30 -4.60 2.76
CA THR A 300 9.85 -4.42 2.71
C THR A 300 9.16 -5.19 3.85
N ARG A 301 9.60 -6.42 4.13
CA ARG A 301 9.06 -7.23 5.24
C ARG A 301 9.32 -6.58 6.58
N LYS A 302 10.55 -6.15 6.85
CA LYS A 302 10.95 -5.48 8.10
C LYS A 302 10.18 -4.18 8.32
N LEU A 303 9.97 -3.39 7.25
CA LEU A 303 9.17 -2.15 7.31
C LEU A 303 7.73 -2.45 7.72
N LEU A 304 7.08 -3.46 7.11
CA LEU A 304 5.72 -3.87 7.47
C LEU A 304 5.62 -4.35 8.92
N GLU A 305 6.56 -5.15 9.39
CA GLU A 305 6.57 -5.67 10.77
C GLU A 305 6.73 -4.53 11.78
N SER A 306 7.67 -3.62 11.53
CA SER A 306 7.89 -2.45 12.38
C SER A 306 6.66 -1.54 12.42
N GLU A 307 6.08 -1.25 11.26
CA GLU A 307 4.87 -0.43 11.14
C GLU A 307 3.68 -1.07 11.84
N HIS A 308 3.48 -2.39 11.67
CA HIS A 308 2.39 -3.11 12.32
C HIS A 308 2.45 -2.98 13.85
N GLU A 309 3.63 -3.12 14.46
CA GLU A 309 3.80 -2.96 15.90
C GLU A 309 3.52 -1.52 16.37
N VAL A 310 3.93 -0.52 15.59
CA VAL A 310 3.63 0.89 15.89
C VAL A 310 2.12 1.15 15.81
N VAL A 311 1.49 0.74 14.70
CA VAL A 311 0.05 0.92 14.48
C VAL A 311 -0.77 0.22 15.56
N LYS A 312 -0.42 -1.00 15.93
CA LYS A 312 -1.10 -1.75 17.00
C LYS A 312 -1.08 -0.99 18.33
N LYS A 313 0.07 -0.44 18.71
CA LYS A 313 0.20 0.39 19.92
C LYS A 313 -0.67 1.66 19.83
N VAL A 314 -0.68 2.34 18.67
CA VAL A 314 -1.50 3.53 18.44
C VAL A 314 -2.99 3.19 18.54
N VAL A 315 -3.46 2.16 17.85
CA VAL A 315 -4.87 1.70 17.89
C VAL A 315 -5.30 1.34 19.30
N GLN A 316 -4.47 0.63 20.07
CA GLN A 316 -4.73 0.27 21.45
C GLN A 316 -4.80 1.50 22.37
N ARG A 317 -3.81 2.41 22.26
CA ARG A 317 -3.77 3.65 23.07
C ARG A 317 -4.97 4.54 22.82
N LEU A 318 -5.42 4.62 21.58
CA LEU A 318 -6.55 5.45 21.17
C LEU A 318 -7.90 4.77 21.39
N GLY A 319 -7.94 3.47 21.72
CA GLY A 319 -9.17 2.71 21.89
C GLY A 319 -10.02 2.64 20.61
N ILE A 320 -9.42 2.86 19.43
CA ILE A 320 -10.07 2.78 18.12
C ILE A 320 -9.91 1.37 17.57
N GLY A 321 -10.99 0.87 16.96
CA GLY A 321 -11.05 -0.49 16.45
C GLY A 321 -12.32 -1.17 16.95
N LYS A 322 -12.78 -2.21 16.25
CA LYS A 322 -13.88 -3.03 16.77
C LYS A 322 -13.41 -3.76 18.04
N LYS A 323 -14.19 -3.64 19.12
CA LYS A 323 -14.06 -4.49 20.31
C LYS A 323 -14.54 -5.90 20.00
#